data_c20cb280d5e632c1592edec9d08a8ba2
#
_entry.id   c20cb280d5e632c1592edec9d08a8ba2
#
_cell.length_a   1.000
_cell.length_b   1.000
_cell.length_c   1.000
_cell.angle_alpha   90.00
_cell.angle_beta   90.00
_cell.angle_gamma   90.00
#
_symmetry.space_group_name_H-M   'P 1'
#
loop_
_entity.id
_entity.type
_entity.pdbx_description
1 polymer ?
#
loop_
_entity_poly.entity_id
_entity_poly.type
_entity_poly.pdbx_seq_one_letter_code
_entity_poly.pdbx_strand_id
1 'polypeptide(L)'
;MKLELLIPTSLDEIPLKHYQEFRKTVDTSNDAEFISEKMVQLFCGIELKDVVKIKATDLSDMIDHFNRIFAVKQTFKHRFKIGDIEFGFIPNLEQISWGEYIDAEKYLSSWDNMHKAMAVLYRPIKNTKGDKYEIIDYEGTGEYAELMKFTPVSIAMGASVFFWTLGLELLEALGDYLEKETKKMSKTTTANKRSLGNSGDGISQSMQQLKEIFSTSIESQNSPLLKH
;
A
#
# COMPACT_ATOMS: atom_id res chain seq x y z
N MET A 1 4.04 35.95 -18.03
CA MET A 1 4.97 35.22 -17.18
C MET A 1 4.94 33.78 -17.67
N LYS A 2 6.07 33.21 -18.11
CA LYS A 2 6.12 31.80 -18.49
C LYS A 2 6.28 31.00 -17.19
N LEU A 3 5.31 30.18 -16.83
CA LEU A 3 5.43 29.25 -15.73
C LEU A 3 6.11 27.98 -16.28
N GLU A 4 7.29 27.65 -15.81
CA GLU A 4 7.90 26.35 -16.07
C GLU A 4 7.37 25.37 -15.03
N LEU A 5 6.58 24.42 -15.48
CA LEU A 5 5.98 23.35 -14.65
C LEU A 5 6.79 22.07 -14.80
N LEU A 6 7.28 21.54 -13.69
CA LEU A 6 7.80 20.19 -13.63
C LEU A 6 6.62 19.24 -13.40
N ILE A 7 6.23 18.51 -14.45
CA ILE A 7 5.18 17.50 -14.38
C ILE A 7 5.85 16.14 -14.15
N PRO A 8 5.57 15.45 -13.02
CA PRO A 8 6.10 14.11 -12.79
C PRO A 8 5.76 13.15 -13.94
N THR A 9 6.74 12.41 -14.38
CA THR A 9 6.60 11.43 -15.48
C THR A 9 6.29 10.02 -14.98
N SER A 10 6.52 9.79 -13.69
CA SER A 10 6.26 8.51 -13.02
C SER A 10 5.92 8.71 -11.54
N LEU A 11 5.39 7.67 -10.91
CA LEU A 11 5.13 7.68 -9.46
C LEU A 11 6.41 7.68 -8.61
N ASP A 12 7.56 7.43 -9.20
CA ASP A 12 8.86 7.55 -8.51
C ASP A 12 9.20 9.01 -8.16
N GLU A 13 8.61 9.97 -8.87
CA GLU A 13 8.85 11.41 -8.68
C GLU A 13 7.85 12.07 -7.71
N ILE A 14 6.80 11.36 -7.31
CA ILE A 14 5.77 11.87 -6.39
C ILE A 14 6.06 11.37 -4.97
N PRO A 15 6.36 12.27 -4.01
CA PRO A 15 6.53 11.89 -2.60
C PRO A 15 5.22 11.40 -1.97
N LEU A 16 5.31 10.40 -1.11
CA LEU A 16 4.17 9.81 -0.40
C LEU A 16 3.32 10.85 0.34
N LYS A 17 3.94 11.88 0.95
CA LYS A 17 3.22 12.96 1.63
C LYS A 17 2.22 13.69 0.73
N HIS A 18 2.59 13.94 -0.53
CA HIS A 18 1.70 14.63 -1.48
C HIS A 18 0.52 13.74 -1.87
N TYR A 19 0.76 12.44 -2.04
CA TYR A 19 -0.32 11.48 -2.29
C TYR A 19 -1.25 11.33 -1.08
N GLN A 20 -0.70 11.29 0.15
CA GLN A 20 -1.51 11.25 1.38
C GLN A 20 -2.40 12.50 1.51
N GLU A 21 -1.87 13.69 1.23
CA GLU A 21 -2.63 14.93 1.25
C GLU A 21 -3.71 14.96 0.15
N PHE A 22 -3.38 14.48 -1.04
CA PHE A 22 -4.34 14.32 -2.13
C PHE A 22 -5.47 13.37 -1.74
N ARG A 23 -5.15 12.21 -1.17
CA ARG A 23 -6.16 11.24 -0.69
C ARG A 23 -7.11 11.85 0.33
N LYS A 24 -6.63 12.62 1.28
CA LYS A 24 -7.48 13.37 2.23
C LYS A 24 -8.45 14.31 1.51
N THR A 25 -7.98 14.99 0.48
CA THR A 25 -8.83 15.86 -0.32
C THR A 25 -9.94 15.08 -1.01
N VAL A 26 -9.62 13.94 -1.63
CA VAL A 26 -10.61 13.04 -2.28
C VAL A 26 -11.64 12.51 -1.28
N ASP A 27 -11.20 12.15 -0.08
CA ASP A 27 -12.07 11.56 0.96
C ASP A 27 -12.98 12.62 1.63
N THR A 28 -12.62 13.91 1.56
CA THR A 28 -13.35 15.00 2.23
C THR A 28 -14.12 15.91 1.29
N SER A 29 -13.87 15.89 -0.02
CA SER A 29 -14.52 16.73 -1.01
C SER A 29 -15.25 15.88 -2.05
N ASN A 30 -16.43 16.36 -2.47
CA ASN A 30 -17.19 15.84 -3.62
C ASN A 30 -17.06 16.75 -4.86
N ASP A 31 -16.26 17.81 -4.78
CA ASP A 31 -16.04 18.75 -5.86
C ASP A 31 -14.92 18.25 -6.77
N ALA A 32 -15.30 17.73 -7.94
CA ALA A 32 -14.36 17.14 -8.90
C ALA A 32 -13.38 18.18 -9.47
N GLU A 33 -13.80 19.44 -9.63
CA GLU A 33 -12.94 20.52 -10.11
C GLU A 33 -11.86 20.83 -9.06
N PHE A 34 -12.26 21.03 -7.82
CA PHE A 34 -11.33 21.24 -6.70
C PHE A 34 -10.35 20.08 -6.50
N ILE A 35 -10.83 18.83 -6.62
CA ILE A 35 -9.96 17.63 -6.52
C ILE A 35 -8.91 17.64 -7.64
N SER A 36 -9.32 18.00 -8.87
CA SER A 36 -8.42 18.08 -10.03
C SER A 36 -7.35 19.17 -9.85
N GLU A 37 -7.75 20.36 -9.38
CA GLU A 37 -6.83 21.44 -9.05
C GLU A 37 -5.83 21.03 -7.95
N LYS A 38 -6.31 20.35 -6.90
CA LYS A 38 -5.47 19.81 -5.81
C LYS A 38 -4.51 18.75 -6.29
N MET A 39 -4.90 17.90 -7.23
CA MET A 39 -4.00 16.93 -7.85
C MET A 39 -2.81 17.62 -8.49
N VAL A 40 -3.07 18.61 -9.34
CA VAL A 40 -2.01 19.36 -10.04
C VAL A 40 -1.18 20.18 -9.04
N GLN A 41 -1.82 20.85 -8.07
CA GLN A 41 -1.12 21.58 -7.02
C GLN A 41 -0.09 20.70 -6.31
N LEU A 42 -0.52 19.54 -5.80
CA LEU A 42 0.29 18.69 -4.95
C LEU A 42 1.36 17.94 -5.73
N PHE A 43 1.04 17.45 -6.92
CA PHE A 43 1.97 16.60 -7.67
C PHE A 43 2.99 17.42 -8.47
N CYS A 44 2.63 18.63 -8.92
CA CYS A 44 3.57 19.54 -9.56
C CYS A 44 4.28 20.50 -8.60
N GLY A 45 3.90 20.52 -7.32
CA GLY A 45 4.52 21.38 -6.30
C GLY A 45 4.30 22.87 -6.52
N ILE A 46 3.15 23.27 -7.07
CA ILE A 46 2.79 24.67 -7.35
C ILE A 46 1.70 25.16 -6.38
N GLU A 47 1.52 26.48 -6.28
CA GLU A 47 0.46 27.03 -5.45
C GLU A 47 -0.90 26.96 -6.18
N LEU A 48 -2.00 26.77 -5.43
CA LEU A 48 -3.35 26.69 -6.00
C LEU A 48 -3.73 27.92 -6.82
N LYS A 49 -3.29 29.11 -6.39
CA LYS A 49 -3.47 30.38 -7.13
C LYS A 49 -2.83 30.39 -8.53
N ASP A 50 -1.86 29.51 -8.76
CA ASP A 50 -1.20 29.36 -10.05
C ASP A 50 -1.84 28.26 -10.91
N VAL A 51 -2.41 27.24 -10.28
CA VAL A 51 -3.22 26.20 -10.98
C VAL A 51 -4.38 26.84 -11.73
N VAL A 52 -5.14 27.76 -11.10
CA VAL A 52 -6.29 28.42 -11.72
C VAL A 52 -5.94 29.34 -12.91
N LYS A 53 -4.65 29.60 -13.14
CA LYS A 53 -4.17 30.35 -14.30
C LYS A 53 -3.78 29.43 -15.49
N ILE A 54 -3.76 28.13 -15.31
CA ILE A 54 -3.48 27.15 -16.35
C ILE A 54 -4.68 27.12 -17.31
N LYS A 55 -4.43 26.98 -18.61
CA LYS A 55 -5.53 26.84 -19.58
C LYS A 55 -6.27 25.53 -19.31
N ALA A 56 -7.58 25.54 -19.48
CA ALA A 56 -8.44 24.38 -19.24
C ALA A 56 -8.00 23.14 -20.04
N THR A 57 -7.56 23.32 -21.27
CA THR A 57 -7.01 22.25 -22.12
C THR A 57 -5.75 21.63 -21.51
N ASP A 58 -4.81 22.45 -21.08
CA ASP A 58 -3.54 22.02 -20.52
C ASP A 58 -3.77 21.33 -19.17
N LEU A 59 -4.73 21.83 -18.35
CA LEU A 59 -5.14 21.21 -17.10
C LEU A 59 -5.73 19.81 -17.33
N SER A 60 -6.62 19.67 -18.34
CA SER A 60 -7.19 18.39 -18.73
C SER A 60 -6.12 17.39 -19.15
N ASP A 61 -5.16 17.81 -19.97
CA ASP A 61 -4.05 16.96 -20.42
C ASP A 61 -3.18 16.49 -19.25
N MET A 62 -2.96 17.36 -18.24
CA MET A 62 -2.24 17.01 -17.02
C MET A 62 -3.01 15.98 -16.17
N ILE A 63 -4.31 16.14 -16.01
CA ILE A 63 -5.16 15.19 -15.28
C ILE A 63 -5.12 13.82 -15.97
N ASP A 64 -5.27 13.76 -17.28
CA ASP A 64 -5.20 12.54 -18.06
C ASP A 64 -3.80 11.88 -17.97
N HIS A 65 -2.75 12.70 -17.92
CA HIS A 65 -1.41 12.22 -17.70
C HIS A 65 -1.25 11.57 -16.32
N PHE A 66 -1.72 12.21 -15.24
CA PHE A 66 -1.70 11.63 -13.90
C PHE A 66 -2.53 10.35 -13.83
N ASN A 67 -3.72 10.31 -14.39
CA ASN A 67 -4.52 9.10 -14.43
C ASN A 67 -3.78 7.94 -15.11
N ARG A 68 -3.04 8.21 -16.18
CA ARG A 68 -2.21 7.20 -16.88
C ARG A 68 -1.07 6.67 -16.02
N ILE A 69 -0.31 7.53 -15.35
CA ILE A 69 0.82 7.06 -14.52
C ILE A 69 0.35 6.32 -13.27
N PHE A 70 -0.81 6.69 -12.70
CA PHE A 70 -1.40 5.96 -11.58
C PHE A 70 -2.05 4.62 -11.98
N ALA A 71 -2.45 4.46 -13.24
CA ALA A 71 -2.96 3.18 -13.75
C ALA A 71 -1.85 2.13 -13.98
N VAL A 72 -0.58 2.54 -13.97
CA VAL A 72 0.54 1.61 -14.11
C VAL A 72 0.71 0.77 -12.85
N LYS A 73 0.61 -0.56 -12.99
CA LYS A 73 0.83 -1.49 -11.88
C LYS A 73 2.25 -1.35 -11.33
N GLN A 74 2.37 -1.04 -10.06
CA GLN A 74 3.66 -0.90 -9.40
C GLN A 74 4.20 -2.27 -8.96
N THR A 75 5.51 -2.44 -9.13
CA THR A 75 6.21 -3.65 -8.69
C THR A 75 6.82 -3.45 -7.32
N PHE A 76 6.85 -4.51 -6.53
CA PHE A 76 7.51 -4.51 -5.24
C PHE A 76 9.02 -4.32 -5.38
N LYS A 77 9.59 -3.40 -4.61
CA LYS A 77 11.04 -3.15 -4.58
C LYS A 77 11.59 -3.45 -3.18
N HIS A 78 12.58 -4.32 -3.10
CA HIS A 78 13.22 -4.68 -1.82
C HIS A 78 14.06 -3.55 -1.22
N ARG A 79 14.57 -2.65 -2.03
CA ARG A 79 15.47 -1.56 -1.60
C ARG A 79 15.14 -0.27 -2.32
N PHE A 80 15.35 0.85 -1.65
CA PHE A 80 15.29 2.19 -2.26
C PHE A 80 16.09 3.17 -1.41
N LYS A 81 16.30 4.39 -1.93
CA LYS A 81 17.03 5.45 -1.23
C LYS A 81 16.14 6.66 -0.99
N ILE A 82 16.35 7.30 0.16
CA ILE A 82 15.88 8.66 0.44
C ILE A 82 17.11 9.46 0.84
N GLY A 83 17.52 10.42 -0.02
CA GLY A 83 18.81 11.08 0.13
C GLY A 83 19.97 10.08 0.12
N ASP A 84 20.83 10.13 1.12
CA ASP A 84 22.00 9.26 1.25
C ASP A 84 21.69 7.94 1.99
N ILE A 85 20.48 7.78 2.53
CA ILE A 85 20.10 6.59 3.31
C ILE A 85 19.46 5.55 2.40
N GLU A 86 20.02 4.34 2.39
CA GLU A 86 19.43 3.19 1.73
C GLU A 86 18.55 2.41 2.70
N PHE A 87 17.30 2.18 2.31
CA PHE A 87 16.32 1.40 3.06
C PHE A 87 16.11 0.04 2.43
N GLY A 88 16.01 -0.98 3.27
CA GLY A 88 15.71 -2.36 2.88
C GLY A 88 14.40 -2.83 3.51
N PHE A 89 13.61 -3.57 2.75
CA PHE A 89 12.43 -4.28 3.26
C PHE A 89 12.86 -5.34 4.27
N ILE A 90 12.00 -5.71 5.22
CA ILE A 90 12.23 -6.79 6.18
C ILE A 90 12.72 -8.04 5.42
N PRO A 91 13.98 -8.51 5.67
CA PRO A 91 14.58 -9.57 4.85
C PRO A 91 13.90 -10.93 5.02
N ASN A 92 13.31 -11.18 6.19
CA ASN A 92 12.63 -12.42 6.51
C ASN A 92 11.37 -12.16 7.33
N LEU A 93 10.21 -12.29 6.67
CA LEU A 93 8.91 -12.07 7.30
C LEU A 93 8.55 -13.16 8.34
N GLU A 94 9.15 -14.35 8.28
CA GLU A 94 8.95 -15.39 9.30
C GLU A 94 9.55 -15.00 10.67
N GLN A 95 10.48 -14.06 10.66
CA GLN A 95 11.17 -13.57 11.86
C GLN A 95 10.69 -12.19 12.32
N ILE A 96 9.56 -11.72 11.76
CA ILE A 96 8.97 -10.45 12.16
C ILE A 96 8.62 -10.47 13.65
N SER A 97 9.02 -9.46 14.39
CA SER A 97 8.67 -9.36 15.81
C SER A 97 7.17 -9.05 15.99
N TRP A 98 6.64 -9.37 17.16
CA TRP A 98 5.24 -9.07 17.48
C TRP A 98 4.93 -7.57 17.39
N GLY A 99 5.86 -6.71 17.79
CA GLY A 99 5.71 -5.26 17.67
C GLY A 99 5.63 -4.79 16.22
N GLU A 100 6.51 -5.29 15.35
CA GLU A 100 6.49 -5.01 13.91
C GLU A 100 5.17 -5.46 13.27
N TYR A 101 4.69 -6.66 13.63
CA TYR A 101 3.44 -7.19 13.09
C TYR A 101 2.23 -6.31 13.45
N ILE A 102 2.06 -5.96 14.73
CA ILE A 102 0.95 -5.12 15.20
C ILE A 102 0.99 -3.73 14.56
N ASP A 103 2.17 -3.12 14.48
CA ASP A 103 2.31 -1.80 13.90
C ASP A 103 2.11 -1.82 12.37
N ALA A 104 2.58 -2.86 11.67
CA ALA A 104 2.32 -3.04 10.25
C ALA A 104 0.81 -3.18 9.97
N GLU A 105 0.11 -4.07 10.68
CA GLU A 105 -1.33 -4.27 10.54
C GLU A 105 -2.10 -2.96 10.78
N LYS A 106 -1.78 -2.26 11.85
CA LYS A 106 -2.40 -1.00 12.23
C LYS A 106 -2.23 0.09 11.18
N TYR A 107 -1.04 0.24 10.61
CA TYR A 107 -0.72 1.36 9.73
C TYR A 107 -0.99 1.09 8.26
N LEU A 108 -0.93 -0.16 7.79
CA LEU A 108 -1.25 -0.52 6.40
C LEU A 108 -2.74 -0.39 6.06
N SER A 109 -3.61 -0.37 7.06
CA SER A 109 -5.05 -0.24 6.87
C SER A 109 -5.50 1.14 6.35
N SER A 110 -4.64 2.16 6.42
CA SER A 110 -4.98 3.53 6.05
C SER A 110 -3.83 4.26 5.35
N TRP A 111 -4.14 4.89 4.22
CA TRP A 111 -3.19 5.75 3.52
C TRP A 111 -2.66 6.90 4.37
N ASP A 112 -3.45 7.43 5.29
CA ASP A 112 -3.02 8.49 6.23
C ASP A 112 -1.82 8.08 7.08
N ASN A 113 -1.71 6.79 7.39
CA ASN A 113 -0.64 6.21 8.19
C ASN A 113 0.41 5.46 7.35
N MET A 114 0.30 5.45 6.01
CA MET A 114 1.19 4.69 5.15
C MET A 114 2.67 5.02 5.36
N HIS A 115 3.04 6.27 5.67
CA HIS A 115 4.42 6.63 6.01
C HIS A 115 4.93 5.91 7.27
N LYS A 116 4.06 5.61 8.24
CA LYS A 116 4.40 4.80 9.42
C LYS A 116 4.51 3.32 9.05
N ALA A 117 3.60 2.80 8.22
CA ALA A 117 3.70 1.46 7.69
C ALA A 117 5.03 1.25 6.94
N MET A 118 5.42 2.21 6.11
CA MET A 118 6.70 2.18 5.42
C MET A 118 7.89 2.17 6.38
N ALA A 119 7.83 2.87 7.53
CA ALA A 119 8.87 2.84 8.55
C ALA A 119 8.94 1.51 9.33
N VAL A 120 7.86 0.74 9.38
CA VAL A 120 7.88 -0.64 9.89
C VAL A 120 8.54 -1.57 8.89
N LEU A 121 8.07 -1.52 7.63
CA LEU A 121 8.43 -2.46 6.57
C LEU A 121 9.84 -2.24 6.02
N TYR A 122 10.30 -0.99 5.98
CA TYR A 122 11.60 -0.61 5.45
C TYR A 122 12.41 0.14 6.50
N ARG A 123 13.62 -0.34 6.71
CA ARG A 123 14.57 0.28 7.66
C ARG A 123 15.93 0.49 7.01
N PRO A 124 16.74 1.42 7.53
CA PRO A 124 18.10 1.62 7.04
C PRO A 124 18.87 0.32 6.98
N ILE A 125 19.59 0.10 5.88
CA ILE A 125 20.49 -1.03 5.72
C ILE A 125 21.77 -0.75 6.50
N LYS A 126 22.12 -1.63 7.47
CA LYS A 126 23.35 -1.53 8.24
C LYS A 126 24.52 -2.26 7.60
N ASN A 127 24.27 -3.39 6.94
CA ASN A 127 25.26 -4.23 6.29
C ASN A 127 24.73 -4.83 5.01
N THR A 128 25.61 -4.98 4.01
CA THR A 128 25.30 -5.65 2.74
C THR A 128 26.35 -6.70 2.44
N LYS A 129 25.92 -7.90 2.03
CA LYS A 129 26.81 -9.00 1.59
C LYS A 129 26.23 -9.63 0.32
N GLY A 130 26.73 -9.22 -0.84
CA GLY A 130 26.15 -9.59 -2.13
C GLY A 130 24.70 -9.09 -2.22
N ASP A 131 23.76 -9.97 -2.56
CA ASP A 131 22.33 -9.63 -2.66
C ASP A 131 21.62 -9.60 -1.29
N LYS A 132 22.24 -10.11 -0.24
CA LYS A 132 21.69 -10.12 1.12
C LYS A 132 22.05 -8.84 1.85
N TYR A 133 21.15 -8.39 2.71
CA TYR A 133 21.36 -7.23 3.55
C TYR A 133 20.75 -7.44 4.94
N GLU A 134 21.23 -6.67 5.88
CA GLU A 134 20.70 -6.57 7.23
C GLU A 134 20.20 -5.14 7.44
N ILE A 135 19.04 -5.02 8.06
CA ILE A 135 18.45 -3.74 8.45
C ILE A 135 18.66 -3.50 9.95
N ILE A 136 18.53 -2.26 10.39
CA ILE A 136 18.56 -1.93 11.81
C ILE A 136 17.40 -2.59 12.56
N ASP A 137 17.56 -2.77 13.87
CA ASP A 137 16.54 -3.36 14.72
C ASP A 137 15.32 -2.43 14.82
N TYR A 138 14.15 -3.01 15.10
CA TYR A 138 12.91 -2.25 15.21
C TYR A 138 12.75 -1.67 16.62
N GLU A 139 12.73 -0.36 16.73
CA GLU A 139 12.49 0.39 17.98
C GLU A 139 11.21 1.25 17.90
N GLY A 140 10.27 0.90 17.02
CA GLY A 140 9.07 1.66 16.73
C GLY A 140 9.23 2.55 15.48
N THR A 141 8.14 3.24 15.10
CA THR A 141 8.11 4.04 13.86
C THR A 141 8.66 5.45 14.02
N GLY A 142 8.90 5.92 15.26
CA GLY A 142 9.12 7.33 15.57
C GLY A 142 10.28 7.99 14.83
N GLU A 143 11.39 7.29 14.67
CA GLU A 143 12.60 7.83 14.07
C GLU A 143 12.48 8.07 12.56
N TYR A 144 11.88 7.13 11.84
CA TYR A 144 11.89 7.16 10.37
C TYR A 144 10.53 7.49 9.74
N ALA A 145 9.45 7.55 10.50
CA ALA A 145 8.12 7.82 9.96
C ALA A 145 8.05 9.16 9.19
N GLU A 146 8.67 10.21 9.71
CA GLU A 146 8.69 11.51 9.05
C GLU A 146 9.53 11.48 7.76
N LEU A 147 10.65 10.75 7.77
CA LEU A 147 11.49 10.57 6.58
C LEU A 147 10.76 9.76 5.50
N MET A 148 9.98 8.75 5.90
CA MET A 148 9.17 7.93 4.97
C MET A 148 8.07 8.72 4.24
N LYS A 149 7.72 9.92 4.67
CA LYS A 149 6.87 10.82 3.89
C LYS A 149 7.47 11.23 2.55
N PHE A 150 8.76 11.10 2.39
CA PHE A 150 9.49 11.38 1.15
C PHE A 150 9.71 10.13 0.29
N THR A 151 9.23 8.97 0.72
CA THR A 151 9.24 7.75 -0.10
C THR A 151 8.48 7.99 -1.40
N PRO A 152 8.99 7.55 -2.56
CA PRO A 152 8.22 7.54 -3.81
C PRO A 152 6.91 6.77 -3.66
N VAL A 153 5.82 7.31 -4.20
CA VAL A 153 4.49 6.66 -4.14
C VAL A 153 4.53 5.25 -4.76
N SER A 154 5.32 5.05 -5.81
CA SER A 154 5.53 3.74 -6.46
C SER A 154 5.98 2.66 -5.47
N ILE A 155 6.90 3.01 -4.56
CA ILE A 155 7.42 2.09 -3.53
C ILE A 155 6.32 1.74 -2.53
N ALA A 156 5.58 2.74 -2.04
CA ALA A 156 4.51 2.52 -1.07
C ALA A 156 3.37 1.67 -1.66
N MET A 157 2.98 1.95 -2.92
CA MET A 157 1.98 1.14 -3.63
C MET A 157 2.45 -0.29 -3.87
N GLY A 158 3.69 -0.47 -4.34
CA GLY A 158 4.25 -1.80 -4.56
C GLY A 158 4.34 -2.62 -3.28
N ALA A 159 4.75 -2.02 -2.17
CA ALA A 159 4.80 -2.68 -0.86
C ALA A 159 3.40 -3.03 -0.35
N SER A 160 2.43 -2.15 -0.51
CA SER A 160 1.03 -2.39 -0.12
C SER A 160 0.43 -3.57 -0.89
N VAL A 161 0.55 -3.58 -2.23
CA VAL A 161 0.07 -4.68 -3.07
C VAL A 161 0.75 -6.00 -2.69
N PHE A 162 2.07 -5.98 -2.47
CA PHE A 162 2.81 -7.17 -2.04
C PHE A 162 2.25 -7.73 -0.73
N PHE A 163 2.02 -6.87 0.28
CA PHE A 163 1.55 -7.30 1.60
C PHE A 163 0.14 -7.91 1.53
N TRP A 164 -0.77 -7.29 0.78
CA TRP A 164 -2.12 -7.82 0.59
C TRP A 164 -2.12 -9.13 -0.20
N THR A 165 -1.25 -9.26 -1.22
CA THR A 165 -1.11 -10.50 -1.98
C THR A 165 -0.60 -11.63 -1.09
N LEU A 166 0.41 -11.36 -0.26
CA LEU A 166 0.89 -12.33 0.73
C LEU A 166 -0.21 -12.76 1.71
N GLY A 167 -1.03 -11.82 2.16
CA GLY A 167 -2.19 -12.12 3.01
C GLY A 167 -3.19 -13.05 2.34
N LEU A 168 -3.47 -12.86 1.04
CA LEU A 168 -4.33 -13.76 0.26
C LEU A 168 -3.75 -15.17 0.15
N GLU A 169 -2.46 -15.28 -0.18
CA GLU A 169 -1.77 -16.58 -0.29
C GLU A 169 -1.79 -17.35 1.04
N LEU A 170 -1.58 -16.66 2.16
CA LEU A 170 -1.67 -17.27 3.49
C LEU A 170 -3.09 -17.76 3.81
N LEU A 171 -4.12 -16.98 3.46
CA LEU A 171 -5.51 -17.40 3.65
C LEU A 171 -5.87 -18.61 2.81
N GLU A 172 -5.38 -18.70 1.57
CA GLU A 172 -5.59 -19.86 0.70
C GLU A 172 -4.91 -21.10 1.27
N ALA A 173 -3.65 -20.98 1.68
CA ALA A 173 -2.92 -22.09 2.29
C ALA A 173 -3.58 -22.58 3.58
N LEU A 174 -4.09 -21.67 4.42
CA LEU A 174 -4.85 -22.01 5.63
C LEU A 174 -6.15 -22.73 5.30
N GLY A 175 -6.88 -22.29 4.27
CA GLY A 175 -8.10 -22.95 3.79
C GLY A 175 -7.86 -24.40 3.37
N ASP A 176 -6.84 -24.61 2.56
CA ASP A 176 -6.44 -25.94 2.10
C ASP A 176 -6.03 -26.86 3.26
N TYR A 177 -5.31 -26.30 4.24
CA TYR A 177 -4.92 -27.05 5.44
C TYR A 177 -6.14 -27.48 6.27
N LEU A 178 -7.06 -26.56 6.55
CA LEU A 178 -8.27 -26.85 7.32
C LEU A 178 -9.17 -27.87 6.60
N GLU A 179 -9.31 -27.79 5.28
CA GLU A 179 -10.06 -28.79 4.51
C GLU A 179 -9.44 -30.19 4.61
N LYS A 180 -8.12 -30.28 4.50
CA LYS A 180 -7.38 -31.55 4.63
C LYS A 180 -7.55 -32.17 6.01
N GLU A 181 -7.46 -31.36 7.07
CA GLU A 181 -7.62 -31.83 8.45
C GLU A 181 -9.07 -32.25 8.73
N THR A 182 -10.06 -31.49 8.25
CA THR A 182 -11.50 -31.85 8.39
C THR A 182 -11.80 -33.16 7.66
N LYS A 183 -11.24 -33.38 6.47
CA LYS A 183 -11.37 -34.65 5.72
C LYS A 183 -10.72 -35.84 6.43
N LYS A 184 -9.59 -35.64 7.13
CA LYS A 184 -8.93 -36.68 7.93
C LYS A 184 -9.78 -37.02 9.16
N MET A 185 -10.28 -36.02 9.88
CA MET A 185 -11.12 -36.22 11.07
C MET A 185 -12.44 -36.93 10.72
N SER A 186 -13.06 -36.59 9.59
CA SER A 186 -14.31 -37.23 9.14
C SER A 186 -14.14 -38.71 8.77
N LYS A 187 -12.94 -39.15 8.39
CA LYS A 187 -12.61 -40.57 8.11
C LYS A 187 -12.37 -41.37 9.40
N THR A 188 -12.04 -40.73 10.50
CA THR A 188 -11.63 -41.39 11.75
C THR A 188 -12.77 -41.52 12.77
N THR A 189 -13.88 -40.78 12.61
CA THR A 189 -14.93 -40.76 13.63
C THR A 189 -16.33 -40.86 13.01
N THR A 190 -16.89 -42.08 13.01
CA THR A 190 -18.30 -42.33 12.63
C THR A 190 -19.34 -41.87 13.66
N ALA A 191 -18.91 -41.31 14.80
CA ALA A 191 -19.79 -41.08 15.98
C ALA A 191 -20.27 -39.64 16.18
N ASN A 192 -19.73 -38.60 15.55
CA ASN A 192 -20.10 -37.21 15.86
C ASN A 192 -20.37 -36.33 14.63
N LYS A 193 -21.13 -36.81 13.66
CA LYS A 193 -21.45 -36.08 12.43
C LYS A 193 -22.30 -34.80 12.59
N ARG A 194 -22.96 -34.60 13.74
CA ARG A 194 -23.89 -33.45 13.89
C ARG A 194 -23.29 -32.17 14.46
N SER A 195 -22.15 -32.23 15.13
CA SER A 195 -21.53 -31.04 15.78
C SER A 195 -20.51 -30.33 14.93
N LEU A 196 -19.85 -31.01 13.99
CA LEU A 196 -18.78 -30.44 13.16
C LEU A 196 -19.27 -29.73 11.88
N GLY A 197 -20.48 -30.04 11.39
CA GLY A 197 -21.06 -29.39 10.21
C GLY A 197 -21.26 -27.87 10.39
N ASN A 198 -21.70 -27.44 11.57
CA ASN A 198 -21.98 -26.02 11.84
C ASN A 198 -20.74 -25.15 12.13
N SER A 199 -19.61 -25.77 12.51
CA SER A 199 -18.38 -25.02 12.79
C SER A 199 -17.55 -24.76 11.51
N GLY A 200 -17.63 -25.65 10.50
CA GLY A 200 -16.92 -25.50 9.23
C GLY A 200 -17.47 -24.37 8.36
N ASP A 201 -18.78 -24.17 8.34
CA ASP A 201 -19.43 -23.13 7.52
C ASP A 201 -19.06 -21.71 8.00
N GLY A 202 -18.95 -21.51 9.31
CA GLY A 202 -18.58 -20.20 9.87
C GLY A 202 -17.13 -19.80 9.54
N ILE A 203 -16.20 -20.75 9.56
CA ILE A 203 -14.78 -20.49 9.17
C ILE A 203 -14.69 -20.20 7.68
N SER A 204 -15.36 -20.96 6.83
CA SER A 204 -15.38 -20.75 5.37
C SER A 204 -15.95 -19.37 5.02
N GLN A 205 -17.02 -18.93 5.67
CA GLN A 205 -17.63 -17.63 5.45
C GLN A 205 -16.71 -16.48 5.89
N SER A 206 -16.06 -16.60 7.05
CA SER A 206 -15.12 -15.59 7.55
C SER A 206 -13.88 -15.48 6.63
N MET A 207 -13.37 -16.60 6.13
CA MET A 207 -12.26 -16.62 5.19
C MET A 207 -12.63 -16.00 3.84
N GLN A 208 -13.85 -16.22 3.37
CA GLN A 208 -14.33 -15.60 2.14
C GLN A 208 -14.45 -14.08 2.29
N GLN A 209 -14.97 -13.59 3.40
CA GLN A 209 -15.01 -12.16 3.71
C GLN A 209 -13.62 -11.53 3.76
N LEU A 210 -12.63 -12.18 4.38
CA LEU A 210 -11.25 -11.71 4.39
C LEU A 210 -10.63 -11.68 2.99
N LYS A 211 -10.88 -12.70 2.17
CA LYS A 211 -10.43 -12.71 0.76
C LYS A 211 -11.02 -11.55 -0.04
N GLU A 212 -12.30 -11.25 0.14
CA GLU A 212 -12.96 -10.09 -0.51
C GLU A 212 -12.34 -8.77 -0.05
N ILE A 213 -12.06 -8.60 1.24
CA ILE A 213 -11.41 -7.40 1.78
C ILE A 213 -10.02 -7.22 1.16
N PHE A 214 -9.21 -8.28 1.11
CA PHE A 214 -7.86 -8.20 0.54
C PHE A 214 -7.89 -7.94 -0.97
N SER A 215 -8.76 -8.62 -1.71
CA SER A 215 -8.93 -8.40 -3.15
C SER A 215 -9.35 -6.96 -3.45
N THR A 216 -10.33 -6.43 -2.71
CA THR A 216 -10.79 -5.05 -2.84
C THR A 216 -9.66 -4.06 -2.50
N SER A 217 -8.83 -4.37 -1.51
CA SER A 217 -7.67 -3.55 -1.15
C SER A 217 -6.64 -3.50 -2.27
N ILE A 218 -6.37 -4.63 -2.93
CA ILE A 218 -5.46 -4.69 -4.10
C ILE A 218 -6.05 -3.91 -5.29
N GLU A 219 -7.34 -4.09 -5.58
CA GLU A 219 -8.02 -3.38 -6.67
C GLU A 219 -8.06 -1.87 -6.45
N SER A 220 -8.30 -1.42 -5.23
CA SER A 220 -8.32 0.00 -4.88
C SER A 220 -6.98 0.68 -5.09
N GLN A 221 -5.85 -0.06 -4.96
CA GLN A 221 -4.50 0.43 -5.22
C GLN A 221 -4.23 0.63 -6.72
N ASN A 222 -4.93 -0.12 -7.58
CA ASN A 222 -4.78 -0.09 -9.03
C ASN A 222 -5.90 0.70 -9.73
N SER A 223 -6.80 1.33 -8.96
CA SER A 223 -7.92 2.10 -9.54
C SER A 223 -7.49 3.50 -9.95
N PRO A 224 -8.06 4.07 -11.03
CA PRO A 224 -7.83 5.47 -11.41
C PRO A 224 -8.13 6.41 -10.24
N LEU A 225 -7.34 7.48 -10.12
CA LEU A 225 -7.47 8.47 -9.03
C LEU A 225 -8.83 9.16 -9.00
N LEU A 226 -9.41 9.39 -10.17
CA LEU A 226 -10.73 10.00 -10.35
C LEU A 226 -11.66 8.98 -10.98
N LYS A 227 -12.77 8.66 -10.29
CA LYS A 227 -13.88 7.95 -10.92
C LYS A 227 -14.64 8.98 -11.76
N HIS A 228 -14.74 8.73 -13.08
CA HIS A 228 -15.57 9.50 -13.99
C HIS A 228 -17.04 9.37 -13.65
#